data_cabeab6abddb544e5bb187a3c3af1f92
#
_entry.id   cabeab6abddb544e5bb187a3c3af1f92
#
_cell.length_a   1.000
_cell.length_b   1.000
_cell.length_c   1.000
_cell.angle_alpha   90.00
_cell.angle_beta   90.00
_cell.angle_gamma   90.00
#
_symmetry.space_group_name_H-M   'P 1'
#
loop_
_entity.id
_entity.type
_entity.pdbx_description
1 polymer ?
#
loop_
_entity_poly.entity_id
_entity_poly.type
_entity_poly.pdbx_seq_one_letter_code
_entity_poly.pdbx_strand_id
1 'polypeptide(L)'
;QIVLIGQPELKATLTLPALRQLNERITVRYDLKPLSAHETIHYIEHRLRVAGGPGKVRFTSSVYNLIYYFSEGIPRRINALCDRALLIAYTKNISKIDRRIIRKAMLDIGEDFFQQTQSSARKLWTRLTA
;
A
#
# COMPACT_ATOMS: atom_id res chain seq x y z
N GLN A 1 -21.48 19.65 12.43
CA GLN A 1 -20.08 19.24 12.41
C GLN A 1 -19.66 19.07 10.97
N ILE A 2 -18.53 19.67 10.57
CA ILE A 2 -17.96 19.55 9.20
C ILE A 2 -16.63 18.82 9.31
N VAL A 3 -16.42 17.82 8.46
CA VAL A 3 -15.16 17.09 8.32
C VAL A 3 -14.64 17.33 6.91
N LEU A 4 -13.40 17.85 6.81
CA LEU A 4 -12.70 18.04 5.54
C LEU A 4 -11.67 16.92 5.38
N ILE A 5 -11.76 16.20 4.26
CA ILE A 5 -10.82 15.13 3.91
C ILE A 5 -10.22 15.45 2.55
N GLY A 6 -8.91 15.39 2.44
CA GLY A 6 -8.21 15.65 1.18
C GLY A 6 -6.77 15.16 1.20
N GLN A 7 -6.09 15.35 0.08
CA GLN A 7 -4.67 15.05 -0.07
C GLN A 7 -3.82 16.14 0.64
N PRO A 8 -2.49 15.96 0.81
CA PRO A 8 -1.62 16.94 1.48
C PRO A 8 -1.72 18.36 0.94
N GLU A 9 -2.06 18.51 -0.35
CA GLU A 9 -2.27 19.82 -1.02
C GLU A 9 -3.41 20.62 -0.42
N LEU A 10 -4.39 19.94 0.22
CA LEU A 10 -5.48 20.61 0.94
C LEU A 10 -4.95 21.54 2.02
N LYS A 11 -3.83 21.21 2.66
CA LYS A 11 -3.20 22.08 3.66
C LYS A 11 -2.75 23.41 3.04
N ALA A 12 -2.09 23.35 1.89
CA ALA A 12 -1.66 24.53 1.18
C ALA A 12 -2.87 25.35 0.70
N THR A 13 -3.91 24.70 0.22
CA THR A 13 -5.16 25.36 -0.17
C THR A 13 -5.81 26.10 1.00
N LEU A 14 -5.85 25.52 2.19
CA LEU A 14 -6.43 26.12 3.39
C LEU A 14 -5.63 27.33 3.90
N THR A 15 -4.37 27.50 3.50
CA THR A 15 -3.58 28.70 3.85
C THR A 15 -3.82 29.91 2.95
N LEU A 16 -4.59 29.74 1.87
CA LEU A 16 -4.92 30.85 0.97
C LEU A 16 -5.71 31.94 1.70
N PRO A 17 -5.46 33.24 1.42
CA PRO A 17 -6.13 34.36 2.07
C PRO A 17 -7.65 34.28 2.02
N ALA A 18 -8.20 33.81 0.91
CA ALA A 18 -9.65 33.62 0.71
C ALA A 18 -10.29 32.59 1.65
N LEU A 19 -9.50 31.65 2.20
CA LEU A 19 -9.96 30.58 3.08
C LEU A 19 -9.56 30.78 4.55
N ARG A 20 -8.99 31.94 4.88
CA ARG A 20 -8.50 32.23 6.24
C ARG A 20 -9.56 32.00 7.31
N GLN A 21 -10.77 32.48 7.13
CA GLN A 21 -11.87 32.30 8.10
C GLN A 21 -12.25 30.83 8.30
N LEU A 22 -12.22 30.04 7.24
CA LEU A 22 -12.44 28.59 7.33
C LEU A 22 -11.29 27.92 8.07
N ASN A 23 -10.06 28.29 7.73
CA ASN A 23 -8.85 27.74 8.35
C ASN A 23 -8.80 27.98 9.87
N GLU A 24 -9.26 29.17 10.34
CA GLU A 24 -9.33 29.53 11.77
C GLU A 24 -10.38 28.71 12.53
N ARG A 25 -11.39 28.16 11.85
CA ARG A 25 -12.44 27.31 12.47
C ARG A 25 -12.06 25.84 12.57
N ILE A 26 -10.95 25.41 11.95
CA ILE A 26 -10.49 24.03 12.01
C ILE A 26 -9.72 23.81 13.31
N THR A 27 -10.38 23.19 14.28
CA THR A 27 -9.82 22.94 15.61
C THR A 27 -8.97 21.68 15.69
N VAL A 28 -9.26 20.68 14.85
CA VAL A 28 -8.54 19.38 14.85
C VAL A 28 -8.00 19.12 13.46
N ARG A 29 -6.72 18.78 13.40
CA ARG A 29 -6.03 18.39 12.15
C ARG A 29 -5.30 17.09 12.37
N TYR A 30 -5.48 16.17 11.47
CA TYR A 30 -4.86 14.85 11.53
C TYR A 30 -4.29 14.45 10.17
N ASP A 31 -3.07 13.93 10.17
CA ASP A 31 -2.42 13.39 8.98
C ASP A 31 -2.41 11.87 9.04
N LEU A 32 -3.01 11.24 8.03
CA LEU A 32 -2.91 9.80 7.86
C LEU A 32 -1.49 9.45 7.37
N LYS A 33 -0.75 8.77 8.22
CA LYS A 33 0.58 8.25 7.87
C LYS A 33 0.44 6.90 7.17
N PRO A 34 1.41 6.51 6.32
CA PRO A 34 1.52 5.15 5.83
C PRO A 34 1.57 4.16 7.00
N LEU A 35 1.09 2.93 6.77
CA LEU A 35 1.16 1.85 7.74
C LEU A 35 2.62 1.48 8.03
N SER A 36 2.94 1.16 9.27
CA SER A 36 4.20 0.53 9.65
C SER A 36 4.28 -0.90 9.10
N ALA A 37 5.46 -1.53 9.20
CA ALA A 37 5.64 -2.91 8.79
C ALA A 37 4.70 -3.86 9.53
N HIS A 38 4.52 -3.67 10.83
CA HIS A 38 3.63 -4.47 11.67
C HIS A 38 2.15 -4.28 11.29
N GLU A 39 1.71 -3.03 11.11
CA GLU A 39 0.35 -2.72 10.68
C GLU A 39 0.07 -3.24 9.26
N THR A 40 1.06 -3.25 8.38
CA THR A 40 0.93 -3.84 7.04
C THR A 40 0.61 -5.33 7.09
N ILE A 41 1.23 -6.08 7.99
CA ILE A 41 0.94 -7.50 8.20
C ILE A 41 -0.51 -7.68 8.64
N HIS A 42 -0.90 -6.98 9.71
CA HIS A 42 -2.27 -7.06 10.23
C HIS A 42 -3.32 -6.61 9.21
N TYR A 43 -3.02 -5.60 8.42
CA TYR A 43 -3.88 -5.13 7.34
C TYR A 43 -4.13 -6.22 6.30
N ILE A 44 -3.08 -6.89 5.81
CA ILE A 44 -3.19 -7.97 4.81
C ILE A 44 -3.99 -9.14 5.39
N GLU A 45 -3.64 -9.58 6.61
CA GLU A 45 -4.32 -10.70 7.27
C GLU A 45 -5.79 -10.40 7.56
N HIS A 46 -6.10 -9.18 7.98
CA HIS A 46 -7.47 -8.74 8.19
C HIS A 46 -8.27 -8.79 6.88
N ARG A 47 -7.71 -8.25 5.79
CA ARG A 47 -8.35 -8.26 4.47
C ARG A 47 -8.63 -9.67 3.96
N LEU A 48 -7.68 -10.58 4.12
CA LEU A 48 -7.87 -12.00 3.77
C LEU A 48 -8.97 -12.66 4.59
N ARG A 49 -9.03 -12.37 5.89
CA ARG A 49 -10.05 -12.90 6.79
C ARG A 49 -11.46 -12.43 6.40
N VAL A 50 -11.61 -11.13 6.13
CA VAL A 50 -12.90 -10.55 5.71
C VAL A 50 -13.36 -11.10 4.37
N ALA A 51 -12.42 -11.39 3.46
CA ALA A 51 -12.71 -12.02 2.17
C ALA A 51 -13.04 -13.53 2.25
N GLY A 52 -13.19 -14.09 3.45
CA GLY A 52 -13.53 -15.50 3.65
C GLY A 52 -12.34 -16.47 3.45
N GLY A 53 -11.12 -15.97 3.61
CA GLY A 53 -9.90 -16.63 3.24
C GLY A 53 -9.12 -17.48 4.25
N PRO A 54 -9.49 -17.66 5.54
CA PRO A 54 -8.66 -18.49 6.39
C PRO A 54 -8.68 -19.93 5.88
N GLY A 55 -7.52 -20.37 5.33
CA GLY A 55 -7.31 -21.75 4.89
C GLY A 55 -7.14 -21.96 3.38
N LYS A 56 -7.70 -21.10 2.52
CA LYS A 56 -7.59 -21.28 1.04
C LYS A 56 -6.27 -20.73 0.48
N VAL A 57 -5.86 -19.57 0.91
CA VAL A 57 -4.61 -18.92 0.47
C VAL A 57 -3.91 -18.26 1.66
N ARG A 58 -2.58 -18.37 1.71
CA ARG A 58 -1.78 -17.75 2.74
C ARG A 58 -0.49 -17.16 2.20
N PHE A 59 -0.10 -16.02 2.72
CA PHE A 59 1.21 -15.42 2.51
C PHE A 59 2.22 -16.05 3.48
N THR A 60 3.42 -16.35 3.01
CA THR A 60 4.51 -16.79 3.91
C THR A 60 5.03 -15.62 4.72
N SER A 61 5.53 -15.86 5.93
CA SER A 61 6.10 -14.79 6.79
C SER A 61 7.20 -13.99 6.08
N SER A 62 7.96 -14.65 5.21
CA SER A 62 9.08 -14.04 4.47
C SER A 62 8.67 -13.00 3.42
N VAL A 63 7.39 -12.89 3.05
CA VAL A 63 6.94 -11.95 2.01
C VAL A 63 6.42 -10.64 2.56
N TYR A 64 6.00 -10.58 3.83
CA TYR A 64 5.43 -9.36 4.40
C TYR A 64 6.39 -8.17 4.37
N ASN A 65 7.66 -8.40 4.73
CA ASN A 65 8.67 -7.35 4.63
C ASN A 65 8.87 -6.88 3.19
N LEU A 66 8.85 -7.80 2.22
CA LEU A 66 8.97 -7.44 0.81
C LEU A 66 7.79 -6.60 0.33
N ILE A 67 6.56 -6.96 0.75
CA ILE A 67 5.35 -6.19 0.46
C ILE A 67 5.44 -4.80 1.10
N TYR A 68 5.86 -4.71 2.37
CA TYR A 68 6.02 -3.45 3.06
C TYR A 68 7.02 -2.52 2.35
N TYR A 69 8.22 -3.02 2.03
CA TYR A 69 9.24 -2.23 1.33
C TYR A 69 8.80 -1.75 -0.04
N PHE A 70 8.04 -2.57 -0.77
CA PHE A 70 7.50 -2.21 -2.07
C PHE A 70 6.39 -1.16 -1.96
N SER A 71 5.48 -1.34 -1.03
CA SER A 71 4.30 -0.50 -0.86
C SER A 71 4.54 0.76 -0.05
N GLU A 72 5.66 0.83 0.71
CA GLU A 72 5.95 1.88 1.69
C GLU A 72 4.81 2.06 2.72
N GLY A 73 4.08 0.98 3.01
CA GLY A 73 2.95 1.00 3.92
C GLY A 73 1.70 1.70 3.37
N ILE A 74 1.67 2.05 2.09
CA ILE A 74 0.52 2.73 1.46
C ILE A 74 -0.54 1.68 1.10
N PRO A 75 -1.77 1.72 1.68
CA PRO A 75 -2.79 0.69 1.52
C PRO A 75 -3.14 0.39 0.06
N ARG A 76 -3.24 1.41 -0.79
CA ARG A 76 -3.50 1.24 -2.23
C ARG A 76 -2.43 0.38 -2.91
N ARG A 77 -1.16 0.61 -2.57
CA ARG A 77 -0.03 -0.15 -3.13
C ARG A 77 0.02 -1.57 -2.59
N ILE A 78 -0.28 -1.75 -1.29
CA ILE A 78 -0.40 -3.07 -0.67
C ILE A 78 -1.47 -3.88 -1.39
N ASN A 79 -2.66 -3.30 -1.61
CA ASN A 79 -3.75 -3.97 -2.31
C ASN A 79 -3.35 -4.37 -3.72
N ALA A 80 -2.84 -3.44 -4.52
CA ALA A 80 -2.44 -3.71 -5.90
C ALA A 80 -1.45 -4.88 -6.01
N LEU A 81 -0.44 -4.91 -5.12
CA LEU A 81 0.54 -6.00 -5.10
C LEU A 81 -0.07 -7.33 -4.64
N CYS A 82 -0.88 -7.30 -3.57
CA CYS A 82 -1.53 -8.50 -3.06
C CYS A 82 -2.55 -9.07 -4.05
N ASP A 83 -3.37 -8.24 -4.69
CA ASP A 83 -4.35 -8.65 -5.69
C ASP A 83 -3.66 -9.31 -6.90
N ARG A 84 -2.56 -8.72 -7.39
CA ARG A 84 -1.76 -9.32 -8.47
C ARG A 84 -1.14 -10.65 -8.04
N ALA A 85 -0.60 -10.74 -6.83
CA ALA A 85 -0.03 -11.97 -6.30
C ALA A 85 -1.09 -13.08 -6.14
N LEU A 86 -2.29 -12.74 -5.67
CA LEU A 86 -3.43 -13.64 -5.56
C LEU A 86 -3.88 -14.14 -6.94
N LEU A 87 -3.95 -13.27 -7.94
CA LEU A 87 -4.29 -13.64 -9.31
C LEU A 87 -3.27 -14.62 -9.90
N ILE A 88 -1.96 -14.36 -9.73
CA ILE A 88 -0.90 -15.28 -10.17
C ILE A 88 -1.01 -16.63 -9.46
N ALA A 89 -1.27 -16.63 -8.16
CA ALA A 89 -1.45 -17.84 -7.37
C ALA A 89 -2.67 -18.65 -7.85
N TYR A 90 -3.77 -17.98 -8.14
CA TYR A 90 -4.99 -18.57 -8.66
C TYR A 90 -4.76 -19.25 -10.01
N THR A 91 -4.15 -18.56 -10.98
CA THR A 91 -3.88 -19.10 -12.33
C THR A 91 -2.95 -20.32 -12.30
N LYS A 92 -2.12 -20.44 -11.25
CA LYS A 92 -1.19 -21.56 -11.06
C LYS A 92 -1.71 -22.64 -10.10
N ASN A 93 -2.91 -22.48 -9.58
CA ASN A 93 -3.51 -23.34 -8.55
C ASN A 93 -2.61 -23.51 -7.31
N ILE A 94 -2.00 -22.40 -6.85
CA ILE A 94 -1.09 -22.35 -5.70
C ILE A 94 -1.80 -21.70 -4.53
N SER A 95 -1.82 -22.35 -3.37
CA SER A 95 -2.43 -21.81 -2.14
C SER A 95 -1.44 -21.05 -1.23
N LYS A 96 -0.12 -21.17 -1.49
CA LYS A 96 0.93 -20.57 -0.68
C LYS A 96 1.70 -19.50 -1.48
N ILE A 97 1.51 -18.24 -1.12
CA ILE A 97 2.19 -17.11 -1.79
C ILE A 97 3.57 -16.93 -1.16
N ASP A 98 4.59 -17.22 -1.92
CA ASP A 98 5.99 -17.09 -1.57
C ASP A 98 6.66 -15.87 -2.22
N ARG A 99 7.97 -15.73 -1.99
CA ARG A 99 8.75 -14.63 -2.56
C ARG A 99 8.79 -14.62 -4.10
N ARG A 100 8.68 -15.79 -4.75
CA ARG A 100 8.71 -15.90 -6.22
C ARG A 100 7.45 -15.28 -6.82
N ILE A 101 6.28 -15.57 -6.21
CA ILE A 101 5.00 -15.01 -6.64
C ILE A 101 4.98 -13.50 -6.43
N ILE A 102 5.45 -13.01 -5.28
CA ILE A 102 5.51 -11.57 -5.02
C ILE A 102 6.43 -10.85 -6.01
N ARG A 103 7.63 -11.39 -6.28
CA ARG A 103 8.54 -10.81 -7.28
C ARG A 103 7.90 -10.75 -8.66
N LYS A 104 7.21 -11.82 -9.07
CA LYS A 104 6.48 -11.83 -10.34
C LYS A 104 5.37 -10.78 -10.35
N ALA A 105 4.60 -10.64 -9.28
CA ALA A 105 3.58 -9.63 -9.16
C ALA A 105 4.16 -8.20 -9.24
N MET A 106 5.32 -7.97 -8.62
CA MET A 106 6.03 -6.69 -8.72
C MET A 106 6.43 -6.37 -10.16
N LEU A 107 6.97 -7.35 -10.91
CA LEU A 107 7.33 -7.18 -12.32
C LEU A 107 6.10 -6.92 -13.20
N ASP A 108 5.00 -7.63 -12.95
CA ASP A 108 3.75 -7.48 -13.71
C ASP A 108 3.06 -6.11 -13.50
N ILE A 109 3.27 -5.46 -12.33
CA ILE A 109 2.72 -4.13 -12.05
C ILE A 109 3.48 -3.04 -12.82
N GLY A 110 4.74 -3.31 -13.21
CA GLY A 110 5.53 -2.48 -14.09
C GLY A 110 6.12 -1.20 -13.49
N GLU A 111 6.89 -0.49 -14.32
CA GLU A 111 7.62 0.73 -13.91
C GLU A 111 6.70 1.92 -13.60
N ASP A 112 5.51 1.99 -14.18
CA ASP A 112 4.57 3.10 -14.00
C ASP A 112 4.17 3.29 -12.53
N PHE A 113 4.16 2.20 -11.77
CA PHE A 113 3.87 2.23 -10.35
C PHE A 113 5.04 2.77 -9.51
N PHE A 114 6.28 2.66 -10.03
CA PHE A 114 7.51 3.08 -9.34
C PHE A 114 7.92 4.52 -9.62
N GLN A 115 7.46 5.12 -10.71
CA GLN A 115 7.81 6.51 -11.03
C GLN A 115 7.30 7.51 -9.99
N GLN A 116 6.26 7.12 -9.23
CA GLN A 116 5.70 7.91 -8.13
C GLN A 116 6.30 7.57 -6.77
N THR A 117 7.29 6.66 -6.69
CA THR A 117 7.81 6.12 -5.44
C THR A 117 9.18 6.68 -5.13
N GLN A 118 9.36 7.31 -3.96
CA GLN A 118 10.66 7.81 -3.52
C GLN A 118 11.61 6.66 -3.14
N SER A 119 12.80 6.71 -3.71
CA SER A 119 14.09 6.09 -3.38
C SER A 119 14.20 4.61 -2.93
N SER A 120 13.44 4.08 -1.99
CA SER A 120 13.68 2.73 -1.42
C SER A 120 13.15 1.59 -2.29
N ALA A 121 11.94 1.73 -2.83
CA ALA A 121 11.36 0.74 -3.73
C ALA A 121 12.08 0.74 -5.09
N ARG A 122 12.59 1.90 -5.54
CA ARG A 122 13.40 2.01 -6.76
C ARG A 122 14.72 1.23 -6.66
N LYS A 123 15.39 1.26 -5.50
CA LYS A 123 16.61 0.45 -5.24
C LYS A 123 16.33 -1.06 -5.26
N LEU A 124 15.17 -1.49 -4.76
CA LEU A 124 14.75 -2.89 -4.84
C LEU A 124 14.42 -3.30 -6.26
N TRP A 125 13.76 -2.45 -7.04
CA TRP A 125 13.45 -2.68 -8.44
C TRP A 125 14.73 -2.90 -9.27
N THR A 126 15.71 -2.00 -9.16
CA THR A 126 16.98 -2.10 -9.89
C THR A 126 17.74 -3.40 -9.57
N ARG A 127 17.63 -3.92 -8.34
CA ARG A 127 18.22 -5.22 -7.96
C ARG A 127 17.44 -6.46 -8.45
N LEU A 128 16.18 -6.29 -8.83
CA LEU A 128 15.34 -7.39 -9.34
C LEU A 128 15.38 -7.50 -10.86
N THR A 129 15.74 -6.39 -11.56
CA THR A 129 15.84 -6.31 -13.03
C THR A 129 17.27 -6.42 -13.54
N ALA A 130 18.27 -6.33 -12.66
CA ALA A 130 19.68 -6.62 -12.97
C ALA A 130 19.98 -8.09 -12.73
#